data_4d7daaa3b2e5fd904344ff64cb6c2f7b
#
_entry.id   4d7daaa3b2e5fd904344ff64cb6c2f7b
#
_cell.length_a   1.000
_cell.length_b   1.000
_cell.length_c   1.000
_cell.angle_alpha   90.00
_cell.angle_beta   90.00
_cell.angle_gamma   90.00
#
_symmetry.space_group_name_H-M   'P 1'
#
loop_
_entity.id
_entity.type
_entity.pdbx_description
1 polymer ?
#
loop_
_entity_poly.entity_id
_entity_poly.type
_entity_poly.pdbx_seq_one_letter_code
_entity_poly.pdbx_strand_id
1 'polypeptide(L)'
;MDLQTLQVFLAVADERSFSKAAARVHRTQPAVSQAIRRLENDLGEELFDRSSKVATLTDAGRVLQNYAQRLVRLAEETESALHDLRDLRRGRVLIGSNEGAVHALLPTMVAFSERHPEIVIDVRRVAARQIAIEVQQGSLDFGVLTFVPTEHDLHKVTIGADELVLLVSPSHRFARRKQATMEELTHERVIAHNDPSPARERVLRLFEQKHLTLNMAISLPSLDGIKR
;
A
#
# COMPACT_ATOMS: atom_id res chain seq x y z
N MET A 1 8.45 -26.37 -10.86
CA MET A 1 8.06 -24.97 -10.56
C MET A 1 8.96 -24.02 -11.36
N ASP A 2 8.40 -23.07 -12.13
CA ASP A 2 9.11 -22.04 -12.92
C ASP A 2 8.45 -20.66 -12.72
N LEU A 3 9.16 -19.59 -13.11
CA LEU A 3 8.69 -18.20 -12.91
C LEU A 3 7.36 -17.92 -13.60
N GLN A 4 7.14 -18.48 -14.79
CA GLN A 4 5.92 -18.27 -15.54
C GLN A 4 4.70 -18.91 -14.83
N THR A 5 4.90 -20.06 -14.19
CA THR A 5 3.88 -20.70 -13.36
C THR A 5 3.59 -19.90 -12.11
N LEU A 6 4.62 -19.28 -11.48
CA LEU A 6 4.43 -18.39 -10.34
C LEU A 6 3.67 -17.11 -10.72
N GLN A 7 3.94 -16.53 -11.89
CA GLN A 7 3.17 -15.37 -12.40
C GLN A 7 1.70 -15.74 -12.64
N VAL A 8 1.41 -16.91 -13.18
CA VAL A 8 0.03 -17.41 -13.34
C VAL A 8 -0.64 -17.59 -11.98
N PHE A 9 0.06 -18.16 -11.00
CA PHE A 9 -0.45 -18.32 -9.63
C PHE A 9 -0.78 -16.98 -8.99
N LEU A 10 0.12 -16.01 -9.07
CA LEU A 10 -0.09 -14.65 -8.55
C LEU A 10 -1.29 -13.96 -9.22
N ALA A 11 -1.42 -14.10 -10.53
CA ALA A 11 -2.58 -13.56 -11.26
C ALA A 11 -3.91 -14.14 -10.76
N VAL A 12 -3.97 -15.44 -10.47
CA VAL A 12 -5.19 -16.09 -9.93
C VAL A 12 -5.47 -15.60 -8.51
N ALA A 13 -4.43 -15.44 -7.68
CA ALA A 13 -4.54 -14.95 -6.30
C ALA A 13 -5.07 -13.51 -6.26
N ASP A 14 -4.54 -12.62 -7.11
CA ASP A 14 -4.93 -11.21 -7.19
C ASP A 14 -6.37 -11.05 -7.72
N GLU A 15 -6.68 -11.72 -8.83
CA GLU A 15 -7.99 -11.62 -9.49
C GLU A 15 -9.09 -12.40 -8.75
N ARG A 16 -8.71 -13.31 -7.85
CA ARG A 16 -9.62 -14.25 -7.17
C ARG A 16 -10.54 -14.99 -8.14
N SER A 17 -10.07 -15.18 -9.39
CA SER A 17 -10.84 -15.75 -10.49
C SER A 17 -9.92 -16.32 -11.55
N PHE A 18 -10.06 -17.61 -11.84
CA PHE A 18 -9.29 -18.28 -12.89
C PHE A 18 -9.55 -17.69 -14.30
N SER A 19 -10.79 -17.27 -14.57
CA SER A 19 -11.14 -16.70 -15.87
C SER A 19 -10.57 -15.29 -16.06
N LYS A 20 -10.62 -14.43 -15.02
CA LYS A 20 -10.01 -13.11 -15.08
C LYS A 20 -8.48 -13.17 -15.14
N ALA A 21 -7.89 -14.07 -14.34
CA ALA A 21 -6.45 -14.32 -14.40
C ALA A 21 -6.01 -14.79 -15.79
N ALA A 22 -6.77 -15.68 -16.43
CA ALA A 22 -6.50 -16.15 -17.78
C ALA A 22 -6.46 -15.00 -18.80
N ALA A 23 -7.44 -14.09 -18.73
CA ALA A 23 -7.44 -12.88 -19.57
C ALA A 23 -6.22 -12.01 -19.30
N ARG A 24 -5.86 -11.78 -18.01
CA ARG A 24 -4.70 -10.96 -17.60
C ARG A 24 -3.37 -11.53 -18.10
N VAL A 25 -3.19 -12.85 -18.05
CA VAL A 25 -1.95 -13.51 -18.51
C VAL A 25 -1.98 -13.94 -19.98
N HIS A 26 -3.00 -13.53 -20.74
CA HIS A 26 -3.20 -13.87 -22.16
C HIS A 26 -3.17 -15.38 -22.44
N ARG A 27 -3.86 -16.15 -21.58
CA ARG A 27 -4.02 -17.60 -21.71
C ARG A 27 -5.48 -18.01 -21.64
N THR A 28 -5.76 -19.28 -21.96
CA THR A 28 -7.10 -19.84 -21.76
C THR A 28 -7.29 -20.29 -20.30
N GLN A 29 -8.52 -20.23 -19.80
CA GLN A 29 -8.83 -20.65 -18.42
C GLN A 29 -8.43 -22.13 -18.16
N PRO A 30 -8.65 -23.11 -19.10
CA PRO A 30 -8.15 -24.46 -18.90
C PRO A 30 -6.62 -24.54 -18.75
N ALA A 31 -5.87 -23.74 -19.52
CA ALA A 31 -4.41 -23.69 -19.41
C ALA A 31 -3.95 -23.16 -18.06
N VAL A 32 -4.60 -22.10 -17.54
CA VAL A 32 -4.33 -21.57 -16.19
C VAL A 32 -4.66 -22.60 -15.12
N SER A 33 -5.84 -23.27 -15.21
CA SER A 33 -6.20 -24.32 -14.25
C SER A 33 -5.22 -25.50 -14.27
N GLN A 34 -4.73 -25.88 -15.45
CA GLN A 34 -3.76 -26.96 -15.58
C GLN A 34 -2.38 -26.56 -15.00
N ALA A 35 -1.96 -25.30 -15.22
CA ALA A 35 -0.71 -24.79 -14.65
C ALA A 35 -0.75 -24.79 -13.11
N ILE A 36 -1.86 -24.34 -12.52
CA ILE A 36 -2.05 -24.37 -11.06
C ILE A 36 -2.05 -25.80 -10.53
N ARG A 37 -2.79 -26.72 -11.15
CA ARG A 37 -2.80 -28.14 -10.74
C ARG A 37 -1.40 -28.78 -10.78
N ARG A 38 -0.60 -28.47 -11.81
CA ARG A 38 0.78 -28.95 -11.88
C ARG A 38 1.62 -28.39 -10.74
N LEU A 39 1.48 -27.10 -10.44
CA LEU A 39 2.17 -26.44 -9.34
C LEU A 39 1.80 -27.06 -7.98
N GLU A 40 0.50 -27.30 -7.74
CA GLU A 40 -0.01 -28.00 -6.56
C GLU A 40 0.57 -29.41 -6.43
N ASN A 41 0.60 -30.16 -7.54
CA ASN A 41 1.20 -31.51 -7.57
C ASN A 41 2.70 -31.49 -7.32
N ASP A 42 3.44 -30.52 -7.90
CA ASP A 42 4.88 -30.37 -7.70
C ASP A 42 5.23 -30.07 -6.22
N LEU A 43 4.37 -29.29 -5.55
CA LEU A 43 4.57 -28.87 -4.16
C LEU A 43 3.95 -29.86 -3.16
N GLY A 44 3.03 -30.73 -3.58
CA GLY A 44 2.30 -31.65 -2.72
C GLY A 44 1.23 -30.97 -1.85
N GLU A 45 0.87 -29.72 -2.17
CA GLU A 45 -0.05 -28.89 -1.38
C GLU A 45 -1.12 -28.25 -2.27
N GLU A 46 -2.36 -28.16 -1.77
CA GLU A 46 -3.40 -27.35 -2.42
C GLU A 46 -3.17 -25.88 -2.11
N LEU A 47 -3.14 -25.03 -3.14
CA LEU A 47 -2.87 -23.59 -3.02
C LEU A 47 -4.16 -22.77 -3.01
N PHE A 48 -5.24 -23.31 -3.61
CA PHE A 48 -6.55 -22.66 -3.63
C PHE A 48 -7.61 -23.57 -3.02
N ASP A 49 -8.51 -22.96 -2.24
CA ASP A 49 -9.67 -23.62 -1.70
C ASP A 49 -10.69 -23.93 -2.82
N ARG A 50 -10.97 -25.20 -3.05
CA ARG A 50 -11.90 -25.67 -4.09
C ARG A 50 -13.36 -25.65 -3.65
N SER A 51 -13.65 -25.44 -2.36
CA SER A 51 -15.00 -25.38 -1.83
C SER A 51 -15.73 -24.09 -2.18
N SER A 52 -14.99 -23.04 -2.54
CA SER A 52 -15.50 -21.70 -2.85
C SER A 52 -15.61 -21.46 -4.36
N LYS A 53 -16.65 -20.72 -4.78
CA LYS A 53 -16.76 -20.19 -6.16
C LYS A 53 -15.72 -19.12 -6.47
N VAL A 54 -15.12 -18.52 -5.44
CA VAL A 54 -14.06 -17.52 -5.53
C VAL A 54 -12.74 -18.23 -5.27
N ALA A 55 -11.72 -17.96 -6.07
CA ALA A 55 -10.38 -18.53 -5.86
C ALA A 55 -9.75 -17.91 -4.59
N THR A 56 -9.91 -18.60 -3.47
CA THR A 56 -9.40 -18.21 -2.16
C THR A 56 -8.13 -19.01 -1.87
N LEU A 57 -7.08 -18.36 -1.39
CA LEU A 57 -5.84 -19.05 -1.03
C LEU A 57 -5.99 -19.87 0.25
N THR A 58 -5.39 -21.07 0.24
CA THR A 58 -5.12 -21.86 1.45
C THR A 58 -3.98 -21.24 2.26
N ASP A 59 -3.63 -21.82 3.42
CA ASP A 59 -2.45 -21.38 4.19
C ASP A 59 -1.16 -21.60 3.38
N ALA A 60 -1.03 -22.75 2.70
CA ALA A 60 0.07 -23.02 1.78
C ALA A 60 0.12 -22.01 0.62
N GLY A 61 -1.06 -21.67 0.05
CA GLY A 61 -1.19 -20.63 -0.97
C GLY A 61 -0.71 -19.27 -0.48
N ARG A 62 -1.03 -18.86 0.75
CA ARG A 62 -0.54 -17.59 1.33
C ARG A 62 0.98 -17.57 1.53
N VAL A 63 1.54 -18.67 1.99
CA VAL A 63 2.99 -18.82 2.10
C VAL A 63 3.64 -18.70 0.72
N LEU A 64 3.13 -19.46 -0.26
CA LEU A 64 3.67 -19.39 -1.61
C LEU A 64 3.53 -17.99 -2.23
N GLN A 65 2.42 -17.29 -2.00
CA GLN A 65 2.21 -15.93 -2.53
C GLN A 65 3.35 -14.99 -2.13
N ASN A 66 3.73 -14.99 -0.84
CA ASN A 66 4.80 -14.14 -0.34
C ASN A 66 6.14 -14.45 -1.02
N TYR A 67 6.48 -15.73 -1.18
CA TYR A 67 7.74 -16.12 -1.82
C TYR A 67 7.69 -15.94 -3.34
N ALA A 68 6.56 -16.24 -4.00
CA ALA A 68 6.39 -16.07 -5.43
C ALA A 68 6.54 -14.60 -5.86
N GLN A 69 5.97 -13.66 -5.10
CA GLN A 69 6.13 -12.23 -5.35
C GLN A 69 7.61 -11.83 -5.30
N ARG A 70 8.35 -12.31 -4.30
CA ARG A 70 9.78 -12.03 -4.15
C ARG A 70 10.61 -12.64 -5.29
N LEU A 71 10.31 -13.87 -5.70
CA LEU A 71 11.01 -14.56 -6.79
C LEU A 71 10.77 -13.90 -8.14
N VAL A 72 9.54 -13.56 -8.47
CA VAL A 72 9.19 -12.85 -9.71
C VAL A 72 9.89 -11.51 -9.76
N ARG A 73 9.84 -10.75 -8.67
CA ARG A 73 10.52 -9.47 -8.58
C ARG A 73 12.05 -9.60 -8.70
N LEU A 74 12.68 -10.56 -8.01
CA LEU A 74 14.13 -10.76 -8.11
C LEU A 74 14.55 -11.09 -9.54
N ALA A 75 13.72 -11.82 -10.28
CA ALA A 75 13.96 -12.07 -11.69
C ALA A 75 13.86 -10.77 -12.53
N GLU A 76 12.83 -9.95 -12.30
CA GLU A 76 12.65 -8.65 -12.96
C GLU A 76 13.81 -7.69 -12.64
N GLU A 77 14.25 -7.64 -11.37
CA GLU A 77 15.42 -6.86 -10.94
C GLU A 77 16.70 -7.34 -11.60
N THR A 78 16.87 -8.66 -11.75
CA THR A 78 18.04 -9.24 -12.42
C THR A 78 18.06 -8.87 -13.90
N GLU A 79 16.93 -8.98 -14.58
CA GLU A 79 16.79 -8.57 -15.99
C GLU A 79 17.06 -7.06 -16.15
N SER A 80 16.52 -6.23 -15.24
CA SER A 80 16.76 -4.78 -15.23
C SER A 80 18.25 -4.49 -15.00
N ALA A 81 18.89 -5.11 -14.01
CA ALA A 81 20.30 -4.90 -13.71
C ALA A 81 21.20 -5.29 -14.89
N LEU A 82 20.86 -6.37 -15.61
CA LEU A 82 21.57 -6.77 -16.83
C LEU A 82 21.31 -5.82 -18.00
N HIS A 83 20.10 -5.25 -18.09
CA HIS A 83 19.79 -4.19 -19.04
C HIS A 83 20.53 -2.89 -18.71
N ASP A 84 20.61 -2.54 -17.43
CA ASP A 84 21.31 -1.34 -16.93
C ASP A 84 22.82 -1.42 -17.14
N LEU A 85 23.39 -2.62 -17.20
CA LEU A 85 24.77 -2.83 -17.66
C LEU A 85 24.97 -2.49 -19.14
N ARG A 86 23.91 -2.55 -19.95
CA ARG A 86 23.94 -2.19 -21.37
C ARG A 86 23.54 -0.74 -21.62
N ASP A 87 22.66 -0.19 -20.78
CA ASP A 87 22.13 1.19 -20.89
C ASP A 87 22.02 1.81 -19.49
N LEU A 88 23.12 2.35 -18.97
CA LEU A 88 23.32 2.96 -17.64
C LEU A 88 22.34 4.10 -17.25
N ARG A 89 21.18 4.21 -17.89
CA ARG A 89 20.32 5.39 -17.77
C ARG A 89 18.82 5.14 -17.64
N ARG A 90 18.34 3.91 -17.65
CA ARG A 90 16.90 3.62 -17.60
C ARG A 90 16.57 2.76 -16.40
N GLY A 91 15.69 3.25 -15.54
CA GLY A 91 15.24 2.53 -14.37
C GLY A 91 13.80 2.92 -14.00
N ARG A 92 13.19 2.18 -13.09
CA ARG A 92 11.89 2.51 -12.50
C ARG A 92 12.02 2.48 -10.98
N VAL A 93 11.46 3.47 -10.31
CA VAL A 93 11.36 3.54 -8.85
C VAL A 93 9.89 3.47 -8.47
N LEU A 94 9.55 2.47 -7.68
CA LEU A 94 8.19 2.21 -7.22
C LEU A 94 8.03 2.63 -5.76
N ILE A 95 7.23 3.67 -5.52
CA ILE A 95 7.06 4.28 -4.21
C ILE A 95 5.63 4.03 -3.72
N GLY A 96 5.50 3.40 -2.54
CA GLY A 96 4.23 3.33 -1.82
C GLY A 96 4.02 4.57 -0.95
N SER A 97 2.87 5.22 -1.09
CA SER A 97 2.51 6.35 -0.25
C SER A 97 1.02 6.36 0.05
N ASN A 98 0.65 6.88 1.23
CA ASN A 98 -0.73 7.26 1.48
C ASN A 98 -1.00 8.69 0.99
N GLU A 99 -2.27 9.08 0.95
CA GLU A 99 -2.69 10.40 0.46
C GLU A 99 -2.05 11.56 1.22
N GLY A 100 -1.81 11.40 2.54
CA GLY A 100 -1.22 12.46 3.36
C GLY A 100 0.29 12.62 3.17
N ALA A 101 1.00 11.53 2.89
CA ALA A 101 2.46 11.53 2.82
C ALA A 101 3.00 11.92 1.44
N VAL A 102 2.22 11.73 0.36
CA VAL A 102 2.68 11.96 -1.02
C VAL A 102 3.15 13.41 -1.27
N HIS A 103 2.49 14.37 -0.62
CA HIS A 103 2.83 15.78 -0.80
C HIS A 103 4.25 16.14 -0.34
N ALA A 104 4.76 15.45 0.69
CA ALA A 104 6.12 15.66 1.18
C ALA A 104 7.20 15.22 0.18
N LEU A 105 6.87 14.32 -0.75
CA LEU A 105 7.77 13.82 -1.77
C LEU A 105 7.87 14.71 -3.01
N LEU A 106 6.85 15.49 -3.32
CA LEU A 106 6.75 16.19 -4.61
C LEU A 106 8.00 17.03 -4.94
N PRO A 107 8.56 17.85 -4.03
CA PRO A 107 9.75 18.62 -4.34
C PRO A 107 10.97 17.75 -4.67
N THR A 108 11.14 16.65 -3.93
CA THR A 108 12.24 15.70 -4.13
C THR A 108 12.11 14.96 -5.44
N MET A 109 10.89 14.55 -5.79
CA MET A 109 10.60 13.85 -7.06
C MET A 109 10.86 14.75 -8.26
N VAL A 110 10.47 16.02 -8.21
CA VAL A 110 10.74 16.99 -9.27
C VAL A 110 12.25 17.15 -9.45
N ALA A 111 12.99 17.44 -8.38
CA ALA A 111 14.44 17.63 -8.44
C ALA A 111 15.18 16.35 -8.90
N PHE A 112 14.67 15.16 -8.55
CA PHE A 112 15.23 13.89 -9.00
C PHE A 112 14.95 13.66 -10.49
N SER A 113 13.72 13.89 -10.96
CA SER A 113 13.35 13.71 -12.37
C SER A 113 14.12 14.65 -13.30
N GLU A 114 14.43 15.87 -12.87
CA GLU A 114 15.27 16.80 -13.62
C GLU A 114 16.71 16.30 -13.80
N ARG A 115 17.25 15.59 -12.79
CA ARG A 115 18.62 15.05 -12.83
C ARG A 115 18.71 13.70 -13.52
N HIS A 116 17.62 12.94 -13.49
CA HIS A 116 17.52 11.57 -13.97
C HIS A 116 16.29 11.37 -14.85
N PRO A 117 16.22 12.02 -16.02
CA PRO A 117 15.02 12.03 -16.87
C PRO A 117 14.66 10.64 -17.43
N GLU A 118 15.61 9.72 -17.45
CA GLU A 118 15.42 8.35 -17.94
C GLU A 118 14.79 7.43 -16.88
N ILE A 119 14.69 7.87 -15.62
CA ILE A 119 14.13 7.06 -14.53
C ILE A 119 12.65 7.38 -14.37
N VAL A 120 11.81 6.36 -14.47
CA VAL A 120 10.38 6.47 -14.23
C VAL A 120 10.10 6.36 -12.73
N ILE A 121 9.47 7.38 -12.14
CA ILE A 121 8.96 7.32 -10.77
C ILE A 121 7.48 6.96 -10.83
N ASP A 122 7.11 5.86 -10.19
CA ASP A 122 5.72 5.41 -10.05
C ASP A 122 5.32 5.46 -8.57
N VAL A 123 4.36 6.32 -8.23
CA VAL A 123 3.84 6.45 -6.87
C VAL A 123 2.49 5.75 -6.78
N ARG A 124 2.40 4.71 -5.97
CA ARG A 124 1.18 3.96 -5.73
C ARG A 124 0.53 4.35 -4.42
N ARG A 125 -0.78 4.52 -4.47
CA ARG A 125 -1.57 4.66 -3.25
C ARG A 125 -1.68 3.30 -2.57
N VAL A 126 -1.13 3.21 -1.36
CA VAL A 126 -1.14 2.00 -0.53
C VAL A 126 -1.63 2.37 0.86
N ALA A 127 -2.39 1.48 1.50
CA ALA A 127 -2.82 1.67 2.88
C ALA A 127 -1.59 1.77 3.80
N ALA A 128 -1.58 2.76 4.71
CA ALA A 128 -0.39 3.11 5.50
C ALA A 128 0.25 1.91 6.24
N ARG A 129 -0.58 0.97 6.71
CA ARG A 129 -0.09 -0.26 7.38
C ARG A 129 0.52 -1.29 6.44
N GLN A 130 0.19 -1.23 5.14
CA GLN A 130 0.68 -2.17 4.15
C GLN A 130 2.01 -1.73 3.54
N ILE A 131 2.30 -0.43 3.55
CA ILE A 131 3.49 0.13 2.90
C ILE A 131 4.79 -0.54 3.40
N ALA A 132 4.96 -0.63 4.73
CA ALA A 132 6.14 -1.23 5.32
C ALA A 132 6.29 -2.71 4.94
N ILE A 133 5.19 -3.45 4.95
CA ILE A 133 5.14 -4.87 4.56
C ILE A 133 5.50 -5.03 3.08
N GLU A 134 4.94 -4.21 2.20
CA GLU A 134 5.22 -4.27 0.77
C GLU A 134 6.66 -3.90 0.43
N VAL A 135 7.29 -2.98 1.17
CA VAL A 135 8.71 -2.70 1.05
C VAL A 135 9.56 -3.90 1.50
N GLN A 136 9.23 -4.53 2.63
CA GLN A 136 9.93 -5.74 3.08
C GLN A 136 9.79 -6.91 2.10
N GLN A 137 8.60 -7.07 1.52
CA GLN A 137 8.34 -8.11 0.51
C GLN A 137 8.97 -7.77 -0.85
N GLY A 138 9.48 -6.54 -0.97
CA GLY A 138 10.07 -6.04 -2.17
C GLY A 138 9.09 -5.76 -3.30
N SER A 139 7.80 -5.60 -3.05
CA SER A 139 6.80 -5.12 -4.02
C SER A 139 6.80 -3.60 -4.20
N LEU A 140 7.54 -2.90 -3.33
CA LEU A 140 7.84 -1.48 -3.40
C LEU A 140 9.34 -1.27 -3.14
N ASP A 141 9.97 -0.29 -3.81
CA ASP A 141 11.36 0.11 -3.54
C ASP A 141 11.45 0.99 -2.31
N PHE A 142 10.49 1.90 -2.16
CA PHE A 142 10.39 2.83 -1.04
C PHE A 142 8.96 2.93 -0.52
N GLY A 143 8.86 3.26 0.76
CA GLY A 143 7.61 3.62 1.40
C GLY A 143 7.71 5.01 2.04
N VAL A 144 6.67 5.83 1.90
CA VAL A 144 6.58 7.13 2.58
C VAL A 144 5.42 7.11 3.56
N LEU A 145 5.76 7.34 4.81
CA LEU A 145 4.86 7.20 5.96
C LEU A 145 4.90 8.45 6.83
N THR A 146 3.78 8.76 7.45
CA THR A 146 3.67 9.84 8.46
C THR A 146 3.91 9.34 9.90
N PHE A 147 4.47 8.14 10.04
CA PHE A 147 4.81 7.53 11.33
C PHE A 147 6.01 6.60 11.16
N VAL A 148 6.65 6.23 12.26
CA VAL A 148 7.74 5.26 12.23
C VAL A 148 7.15 3.86 12.24
N PRO A 149 7.40 3.03 11.21
CA PRO A 149 6.92 1.66 11.18
C PRO A 149 7.64 0.79 12.21
N THR A 150 6.95 -0.23 12.72
CA THR A 150 7.50 -1.15 13.75
C THR A 150 8.38 -2.25 13.18
N GLU A 151 8.31 -2.46 11.87
CA GLU A 151 9.08 -3.45 11.15
C GLU A 151 10.60 -3.19 11.29
N HIS A 152 11.36 -4.23 11.64
CA HIS A 152 12.76 -4.09 12.08
C HIS A 152 13.76 -4.03 10.91
N ASP A 153 13.49 -4.71 9.81
CA ASP A 153 14.43 -4.90 8.69
C ASP A 153 14.33 -3.79 7.62
N LEU A 154 13.91 -2.59 8.03
CA LEU A 154 13.78 -1.44 7.13
C LEU A 154 14.78 -0.34 7.50
N HIS A 155 15.48 0.18 6.49
CA HIS A 155 16.21 1.43 6.65
C HIS A 155 15.24 2.61 6.66
N LYS A 156 15.31 3.46 7.71
CA LYS A 156 14.36 4.54 7.95
C LYS A 156 15.06 5.88 7.94
N VAL A 157 14.57 6.79 7.10
CA VAL A 157 15.09 8.15 6.99
C VAL A 157 13.96 9.13 7.24
N THR A 158 14.16 10.07 8.15
CA THR A 158 13.19 11.15 8.38
C THR A 158 13.42 12.25 7.34
N ILE A 159 12.43 12.49 6.48
CA ILE A 159 12.48 13.49 5.41
C ILE A 159 11.78 14.79 5.77
N GLY A 160 11.04 14.83 6.87
CA GLY A 160 10.33 16.02 7.34
C GLY A 160 9.57 15.74 8.62
N ALA A 161 8.99 16.78 9.18
CA ALA A 161 8.06 16.70 10.31
C ALA A 161 6.82 17.52 10.00
N ASP A 162 5.67 17.04 10.46
CA ASP A 162 4.39 17.74 10.38
C ASP A 162 3.64 17.65 11.72
N GLU A 163 2.53 18.35 11.81
CA GLU A 163 1.67 18.33 12.98
C GLU A 163 0.21 18.07 12.58
N LEU A 164 -0.53 17.44 13.48
CA LEU A 164 -1.97 17.31 13.34
C LEU A 164 -2.63 18.58 13.82
N VAL A 165 -3.43 19.19 12.94
CA VAL A 165 -4.17 20.41 13.25
C VAL A 165 -5.67 20.17 13.15
N LEU A 166 -6.43 20.95 13.93
CA LEU A 166 -7.87 21.03 13.79
C LEU A 166 -8.21 21.95 12.62
N LEU A 167 -8.89 21.42 11.62
CA LEU A 167 -9.41 22.21 10.52
C LEU A 167 -10.88 22.51 10.77
N VAL A 168 -11.27 23.76 10.59
CA VAL A 168 -12.67 24.21 10.77
C VAL A 168 -13.10 25.14 9.64
N SER A 169 -14.41 25.20 9.37
CA SER A 169 -14.99 26.16 8.45
C SER A 169 -14.67 27.60 8.88
N PRO A 170 -14.50 28.57 7.96
CA PRO A 170 -14.34 29.98 8.31
C PRO A 170 -15.48 30.58 9.16
N SER A 171 -16.67 30.00 9.09
CA SER A 171 -17.84 30.40 9.89
C SER A 171 -17.94 29.71 11.26
N HIS A 172 -17.04 28.74 11.55
CA HIS A 172 -17.08 27.99 12.80
C HIS A 172 -16.66 28.84 14.00
N ARG A 173 -17.21 28.55 15.18
CA ARG A 173 -16.89 29.28 16.42
C ARG A 173 -15.40 29.26 16.79
N PHE A 174 -14.65 28.28 16.31
CA PHE A 174 -13.20 28.17 16.52
C PHE A 174 -12.37 28.84 15.41
N ALA A 175 -12.96 29.33 14.32
CA ALA A 175 -12.22 29.85 13.17
C ALA A 175 -11.26 31.01 13.49
N ARG A 176 -11.56 31.79 14.52
CA ARG A 176 -10.72 32.93 14.98
C ARG A 176 -9.83 32.59 16.18
N ARG A 177 -9.88 31.36 16.65
CA ARG A 177 -9.12 30.90 17.81
C ARG A 177 -7.83 30.22 17.37
N LYS A 178 -6.76 30.40 18.14
CA LYS A 178 -5.49 29.72 17.88
C LYS A 178 -5.50 28.26 18.36
N GLN A 179 -6.37 27.91 19.28
CA GLN A 179 -6.46 26.57 19.85
C GLN A 179 -7.88 26.27 20.36
N ALA A 180 -8.20 25.00 20.42
CA ALA A 180 -9.39 24.47 21.07
C ALA A 180 -8.97 23.34 22.02
N THR A 181 -9.71 23.14 23.11
CA THR A 181 -9.43 22.05 24.04
C THR A 181 -10.10 20.77 23.59
N MET A 182 -9.63 19.64 24.08
CA MET A 182 -10.22 18.33 23.74
C MET A 182 -11.64 18.21 24.29
N GLU A 183 -11.90 18.81 25.45
CA GLU A 183 -13.22 18.88 26.09
C GLU A 183 -14.21 19.64 25.19
N GLU A 184 -13.80 20.75 24.62
CA GLU A 184 -14.63 21.53 23.67
C GLU A 184 -14.96 20.71 22.41
N LEU A 185 -14.01 19.88 21.92
CA LEU A 185 -14.21 19.07 20.74
C LEU A 185 -15.20 17.91 20.94
N THR A 186 -15.46 17.49 22.17
CA THR A 186 -16.48 16.45 22.45
C THR A 186 -17.90 16.91 22.08
N HIS A 187 -18.12 18.21 22.07
CA HIS A 187 -19.42 18.83 21.72
C HIS A 187 -19.57 19.15 20.23
N GLU A 188 -18.51 18.89 19.44
CA GLU A 188 -18.50 19.15 18.01
C GLU A 188 -18.74 17.88 17.18
N ARG A 189 -19.32 18.07 16.01
CA ARG A 189 -19.41 16.99 15.01
C ARG A 189 -18.14 16.99 14.17
N VAL A 190 -17.36 15.93 14.29
CA VAL A 190 -16.09 15.81 13.59
C VAL A 190 -16.27 15.00 12.31
N ILE A 191 -15.68 15.50 11.22
CA ILE A 191 -15.53 14.77 9.97
C ILE A 191 -14.18 14.03 10.03
N ALA A 192 -14.21 12.73 9.87
CA ALA A 192 -13.01 11.89 9.93
C ALA A 192 -12.73 11.24 8.57
N HIS A 193 -11.47 10.92 8.32
CA HIS A 193 -11.11 10.03 7.23
C HIS A 193 -11.55 8.61 7.58
N ASN A 194 -12.16 7.87 6.63
CA ASN A 194 -12.67 6.53 6.90
C ASN A 194 -11.58 5.45 6.93
N ASP A 195 -10.42 5.72 6.34
CA ASP A 195 -9.29 4.80 6.35
C ASP A 195 -8.66 4.74 7.76
N PRO A 196 -8.50 3.56 8.36
CA PRO A 196 -7.75 3.43 9.60
C PRO A 196 -6.32 3.92 9.38
N SER A 197 -5.93 4.98 10.09
CA SER A 197 -4.58 5.52 9.98
C SER A 197 -3.95 5.68 11.37
N PRO A 198 -2.64 5.54 11.50
CA PRO A 198 -1.94 5.76 12.77
C PRO A 198 -2.19 7.16 13.35
N ALA A 199 -2.39 8.17 12.51
CA ALA A 199 -2.74 9.52 12.94
C ALA A 199 -4.13 9.56 13.60
N ARG A 200 -5.15 8.96 12.97
CA ARG A 200 -6.49 8.83 13.55
C ARG A 200 -6.47 8.08 14.88
N GLU A 201 -5.76 6.96 14.92
CA GLU A 201 -5.62 6.16 16.14
C GLU A 201 -4.93 6.92 17.27
N ARG A 202 -3.93 7.76 16.93
CA ARG A 202 -3.27 8.63 17.91
C ARG A 202 -4.26 9.64 18.51
N VAL A 203 -5.09 10.27 17.68
CA VAL A 203 -6.14 11.18 18.15
C VAL A 203 -7.12 10.47 19.08
N LEU A 204 -7.63 9.30 18.63
CA LEU A 204 -8.58 8.53 19.45
C LEU A 204 -8.00 8.12 20.80
N ARG A 205 -6.75 7.63 20.82
CA ARG A 205 -6.05 7.28 22.07
C ARG A 205 -5.89 8.47 23.02
N LEU A 206 -5.61 9.68 22.50
CA LEU A 206 -5.52 10.89 23.32
C LEU A 206 -6.85 11.22 24.00
N PHE A 207 -7.97 11.06 23.27
CA PHE A 207 -9.30 11.26 23.84
C PHE A 207 -9.64 10.18 24.89
N GLU A 208 -9.34 8.93 24.59
CA GLU A 208 -9.55 7.81 25.52
C GLU A 208 -8.77 7.96 26.82
N GLN A 209 -7.49 8.37 26.77
CA GLN A 209 -6.66 8.65 27.94
C GLN A 209 -7.25 9.70 28.88
N LYS A 210 -8.04 10.63 28.32
CA LYS A 210 -8.75 11.65 29.11
C LYS A 210 -10.20 11.29 29.43
N HIS A 211 -10.61 10.04 29.13
CA HIS A 211 -12.00 9.58 29.26
C HIS A 211 -13.01 10.45 28.49
N LEU A 212 -12.58 10.99 27.34
CA LEU A 212 -13.39 11.80 26.44
C LEU A 212 -13.77 10.99 25.21
N THR A 213 -14.92 11.32 24.62
CA THR A 213 -15.39 10.69 23.38
C THR A 213 -15.49 11.73 22.27
N LEU A 214 -14.87 11.45 21.13
CA LEU A 214 -14.95 12.30 19.95
C LEU A 214 -16.13 11.88 19.07
N ASN A 215 -17.03 12.83 18.77
CA ASN A 215 -18.19 12.57 17.93
C ASN A 215 -17.83 12.58 16.44
N MET A 216 -17.47 11.43 15.90
CA MET A 216 -17.18 11.25 14.48
C MET A 216 -18.48 10.99 13.69
N ALA A 217 -19.25 12.03 13.46
CA ALA A 217 -20.55 11.93 12.83
C ALA A 217 -20.50 11.61 11.33
N ILE A 218 -19.38 11.92 10.66
CA ILE A 218 -19.20 11.74 9.21
C ILE A 218 -17.81 11.14 8.96
N SER A 219 -17.75 10.14 8.08
CA SER A 219 -16.49 9.57 7.60
C SER A 219 -16.42 9.67 6.08
N LEU A 220 -15.31 10.20 5.55
CA LEU A 220 -15.08 10.40 4.12
C LEU A 220 -13.82 9.65 3.65
N PRO A 221 -13.80 9.17 2.39
CA PRO A 221 -12.66 8.41 1.86
C PRO A 221 -11.50 9.28 1.35
N SER A 222 -11.62 10.60 1.38
CA SER A 222 -10.66 11.53 0.78
C SER A 222 -10.42 12.73 1.69
N LEU A 223 -9.13 13.10 1.82
CA LEU A 223 -8.72 14.32 2.52
C LEU A 223 -9.26 15.58 1.83
N ASP A 224 -9.36 15.58 0.51
CA ASP A 224 -9.96 16.70 -0.24
C ASP A 224 -11.44 16.87 0.07
N GLY A 225 -12.17 15.75 0.21
CA GLY A 225 -13.57 15.80 0.64
C GLY A 225 -13.74 16.36 2.04
N ILE A 226 -12.78 16.11 2.95
CA ILE A 226 -12.80 16.63 4.32
C ILE A 226 -12.49 18.14 4.36
N LYS A 227 -11.64 18.63 3.46
CA LYS A 227 -11.23 20.04 3.40
C LYS A 227 -12.27 20.96 2.77
N ARG A 228 -13.21 20.44 1.99
CA ARG A 228 -14.31 21.18 1.32
C ARG A 228 -15.55 21.26 2.19
#